data_8b77e93659896884f3fede06c0b3ab52
#
_entry.id   8b77e93659896884f3fede06c0b3ab52
#
_cell.length_a   1.000
_cell.length_b   1.000
_cell.length_c   1.000
_cell.angle_alpha   90.00
_cell.angle_beta   90.00
_cell.angle_gamma   90.00
#
_symmetry.space_group_name_H-M   'P 1'
#
loop_
_entity.id
_entity.type
_entity.pdbx_description
1 polymer ?
#
loop_
_entity_poly.entity_id
_entity_poly.type
_entity_poly.pdbx_seq_one_letter_code
_entity_poly.pdbx_strand_id
1 'polypeptide(L)'
;VETVLVHHPSVIEAGAIGVPDELKGQALVVFCVLIPGTEPSDKLARELRGLIIAEMGKPLAPKALYFVPDLPKTRNAKVMRRVLRAAYLGEPAGDLSALVNPEVVEAIRTIRSSKEGVT
;
A
#
# COMPACT_ATOMS: atom_id res chain seq x y z
N VAL A 1 -8.02 -6.17 6.20
CA VAL A 1 -7.59 -6.07 4.79
C VAL A 1 -6.18 -6.61 4.62
N GLU A 2 -5.25 -6.15 5.43
CA GLU A 2 -3.85 -6.60 5.31
C GLU A 2 -3.72 -8.11 5.52
N THR A 3 -4.42 -8.66 6.49
CA THR A 3 -4.39 -10.11 6.76
C THR A 3 -4.89 -10.91 5.57
N VAL A 4 -5.93 -10.43 4.92
CA VAL A 4 -6.48 -11.08 3.73
C VAL A 4 -5.44 -11.14 2.62
N LEU A 5 -4.73 -10.03 2.40
CA LEU A 5 -3.75 -9.93 1.32
C LEU A 5 -2.53 -10.81 1.55
N VAL A 6 -2.02 -10.89 2.78
CA VAL A 6 -0.83 -11.70 3.05
C VAL A 6 -1.11 -13.21 2.98
N HIS A 7 -2.38 -13.62 2.95
CA HIS A 7 -2.73 -15.01 2.70
C HIS A 7 -2.55 -15.41 1.25
N HIS A 8 -2.45 -14.43 0.34
CA HIS A 8 -2.18 -14.75 -1.06
C HIS A 8 -0.72 -15.19 -1.21
N PRO A 9 -0.48 -16.29 -1.96
CA PRO A 9 0.89 -16.85 -2.05
C PRO A 9 1.92 -15.91 -2.67
N SER A 10 1.50 -14.90 -3.41
CA SER A 10 2.42 -13.95 -4.06
C SER A 10 2.75 -12.74 -3.20
N VAL A 11 2.10 -12.56 -2.05
CA VAL A 11 2.26 -11.37 -1.20
C VAL A 11 3.00 -11.71 0.07
N ILE A 12 4.11 -10.99 0.32
CA ILE A 12 4.88 -11.12 1.57
C ILE A 12 4.30 -10.21 2.65
N GLU A 13 4.04 -8.97 2.27
CA GLU A 13 3.58 -7.95 3.20
C GLU A 13 2.53 -7.07 2.54
N ALA A 14 1.67 -6.47 3.34
CA ALA A 14 0.68 -5.52 2.85
C ALA A 14 0.47 -4.42 3.87
N GLY A 15 0.20 -3.22 3.38
CA GLY A 15 -0.14 -2.08 4.23
C GLY A 15 -1.35 -1.37 3.64
N ALA A 16 -2.32 -1.05 4.48
CA ALA A 16 -3.52 -0.34 4.07
C ALA A 16 -3.62 0.98 4.81
N ILE A 17 -4.02 2.03 4.10
CA ILE A 17 -4.20 3.36 4.68
C ILE A 17 -5.53 3.93 4.25
N GLY A 18 -6.08 4.83 5.08
CA GLY A 18 -7.25 5.61 4.72
C GLY A 18 -6.81 6.96 4.19
N VAL A 19 -7.40 7.38 3.08
CA VAL A 19 -7.09 8.68 2.47
C VAL A 19 -8.40 9.46 2.25
N PRO A 20 -8.35 10.81 2.20
CA PRO A 20 -9.54 11.59 1.93
C PRO A 20 -10.14 11.25 0.57
N ASP A 21 -11.46 11.18 0.52
CA ASP A 21 -12.18 10.89 -0.72
C ASP A 21 -13.46 11.72 -0.74
N GLU A 22 -13.73 12.41 -1.84
CA GLU A 22 -14.85 13.31 -1.95
C GLU A 22 -16.20 12.61 -1.85
N LEU A 23 -16.30 11.40 -2.35
CA LEU A 23 -17.57 10.67 -2.37
C LEU A 23 -17.84 9.90 -1.09
N LYS A 24 -16.81 9.30 -0.52
CA LYS A 24 -16.97 8.43 0.65
C LYS A 24 -16.52 9.06 1.95
N GLY A 25 -15.92 10.25 1.87
CA GLY A 25 -15.25 10.85 3.01
C GLY A 25 -13.87 10.27 3.21
N GLN A 26 -13.74 8.96 3.11
CA GLN A 26 -12.44 8.28 3.23
C GLN A 26 -12.43 7.06 2.31
N ALA A 27 -11.29 6.82 1.68
CA ALA A 27 -11.11 5.66 0.79
C ALA A 27 -9.91 4.85 1.24
N LEU A 28 -9.88 3.59 0.86
CA LEU A 28 -8.81 2.66 1.19
C LEU A 28 -7.78 2.63 0.06
N VAL A 29 -6.51 2.77 0.41
CA VAL A 29 -5.41 2.57 -0.52
C VAL A 29 -4.51 1.48 0.05
N VAL A 30 -4.13 0.52 -0.78
CA VAL A 30 -3.42 -0.68 -0.35
C VAL A 30 -2.07 -0.77 -1.05
N PHE A 31 -1.05 -1.16 -0.29
CA PHE A 31 0.31 -1.37 -0.81
C PHE A 31 0.71 -2.81 -0.54
N CYS A 32 1.19 -3.50 -1.57
CA CYS A 32 1.59 -4.90 -1.48
C CYS A 32 3.05 -5.07 -1.83
N VAL A 33 3.76 -5.88 -1.05
CA VAL A 33 5.12 -6.31 -1.36
C VAL A 33 5.04 -7.76 -1.85
N LEU A 34 5.51 -8.00 -3.06
CA LEU A 34 5.45 -9.33 -3.67
C LEU A 34 6.67 -10.16 -3.31
N ILE A 35 6.52 -11.49 -3.33
CA ILE A 35 7.65 -12.39 -3.15
C ILE A 35 8.64 -12.24 -4.30
N PRO A 36 9.94 -12.50 -4.07
CA PRO A 36 10.93 -12.45 -5.14
C PRO A 36 10.53 -13.35 -6.30
N GLY A 37 10.71 -12.85 -7.52
CA GLY A 37 10.36 -13.59 -8.72
C GLY A 37 8.95 -13.41 -9.22
N THR A 38 8.09 -12.75 -8.43
CA THR A 38 6.73 -12.41 -8.86
C THR A 38 6.72 -11.01 -9.43
N GLU A 39 6.21 -10.86 -10.65
CA GLU A 39 6.14 -9.54 -11.28
C GLU A 39 4.78 -8.90 -11.07
N PRO A 40 4.74 -7.59 -10.83
CA PRO A 40 3.48 -6.86 -10.75
C PRO A 40 2.73 -6.93 -12.08
N SER A 41 1.41 -7.06 -12.00
CA SER A 41 0.57 -7.06 -13.20
C SER A 41 -0.83 -6.59 -12.85
N ASP A 42 -1.57 -6.12 -13.86
CA ASP A 42 -2.96 -5.73 -13.67
C ASP A 42 -3.81 -6.92 -13.27
N LYS A 43 -3.49 -8.10 -13.79
CA LYS A 43 -4.20 -9.32 -13.46
C LYS A 43 -4.05 -9.63 -11.97
N LEU A 44 -2.84 -9.54 -11.44
CA LEU A 44 -2.58 -9.79 -10.03
C LEU A 44 -3.27 -8.75 -9.15
N ALA A 45 -3.24 -7.48 -9.57
CA ALA A 45 -3.92 -6.42 -8.84
C ALA A 45 -5.41 -6.67 -8.74
N ARG A 46 -6.03 -7.09 -9.83
CA ARG A 46 -7.47 -7.41 -9.84
C ARG A 46 -7.79 -8.61 -8.97
N GLU A 47 -6.93 -9.61 -8.97
CA GLU A 47 -7.09 -10.78 -8.13
C GLU A 47 -7.05 -10.41 -6.65
N LEU A 48 -6.10 -9.57 -6.26
CA LEU A 48 -5.97 -9.12 -4.88
C LEU A 48 -7.16 -8.25 -4.45
N ARG A 49 -7.61 -7.35 -5.33
CA ARG A 49 -8.81 -6.55 -5.05
C ARG A 49 -10.03 -7.47 -4.88
N GLY A 50 -10.13 -8.50 -5.70
CA GLY A 50 -11.21 -9.48 -5.59
C GLY A 50 -11.21 -10.19 -4.26
N LEU A 51 -10.03 -10.52 -3.73
CA LEU A 51 -9.91 -11.13 -2.40
C LEU A 51 -10.46 -10.21 -1.31
N ILE A 52 -10.12 -8.93 -1.37
CA ILE A 52 -10.60 -7.97 -0.39
C ILE A 52 -12.12 -7.88 -0.44
N ILE A 53 -12.68 -7.79 -1.64
CA ILE A 53 -14.14 -7.70 -1.82
C ILE A 53 -14.82 -8.97 -1.33
N ALA A 54 -14.27 -10.14 -1.66
CA ALA A 54 -14.85 -11.42 -1.27
C ALA A 54 -14.86 -11.63 0.24
N GLU A 55 -13.79 -11.21 0.92
CA GLU A 55 -13.64 -11.44 2.36
C GLU A 55 -14.22 -10.31 3.21
N MET A 56 -14.14 -9.08 2.72
CA MET A 56 -14.50 -7.89 3.51
C MET A 56 -15.73 -7.16 2.99
N GLY A 57 -16.19 -7.48 1.78
CA GLY A 57 -17.34 -6.83 1.16
C GLY A 57 -16.99 -5.62 0.29
N LYS A 58 -17.91 -5.25 -0.59
CA LYS A 58 -17.70 -4.14 -1.53
C LYS A 58 -17.40 -2.79 -0.89
N PRO A 59 -17.96 -2.44 0.29
CA PRO A 59 -17.61 -1.14 0.90
C PRO A 59 -16.13 -0.98 1.21
N LEU A 60 -15.38 -2.08 1.34
CA LEU A 60 -13.94 -2.05 1.59
C LEU A 60 -13.10 -2.26 0.34
N ALA A 61 -13.71 -2.20 -0.85
CA ALA A 61 -12.97 -2.27 -2.10
C ALA A 61 -11.97 -1.11 -2.16
N PRO A 62 -10.67 -1.37 -2.41
CA PRO A 62 -9.69 -0.31 -2.40
C PRO A 62 -9.85 0.63 -3.58
N LYS A 63 -9.67 1.93 -3.34
CA LYS A 63 -9.63 2.94 -4.37
C LYS A 63 -8.43 2.72 -5.29
N ALA A 64 -7.31 2.30 -4.72
CA ALA A 64 -6.09 2.01 -5.44
C ALA A 64 -5.31 0.90 -4.76
N LEU A 65 -4.59 0.12 -5.55
CA LEU A 65 -3.72 -0.94 -5.05
C LEU A 65 -2.39 -0.81 -5.78
N TYR A 66 -1.30 -0.71 -5.03
CA TYR A 66 0.03 -0.52 -5.59
C TYR A 66 0.95 -1.66 -5.16
N PHE A 67 1.93 -1.98 -6.02
CA PHE A 67 3.01 -2.89 -5.69
C PHE A 67 4.24 -2.05 -5.40
N VAL A 68 4.85 -2.28 -4.25
CA VAL A 68 6.02 -1.53 -3.80
C VAL A 68 7.14 -2.50 -3.42
N PRO A 69 8.41 -2.04 -3.49
CA PRO A 69 9.52 -2.93 -3.12
C PRO A 69 9.59 -3.25 -1.63
N ASP A 70 9.07 -2.37 -0.80
CA ASP A 70 9.06 -2.57 0.64
C ASP A 70 8.13 -1.55 1.28
N LEU A 71 7.88 -1.71 2.58
CA LEU A 71 7.06 -0.80 3.37
C LEU A 71 7.93 -0.16 4.47
N PRO A 72 7.62 1.09 4.88
CA PRO A 72 8.38 1.72 5.96
C PRO A 72 8.16 0.96 7.27
N LYS A 73 9.23 0.46 7.88
CA LYS A 73 9.16 -0.42 9.05
C LYS A 73 10.15 -0.02 10.12
N THR A 74 9.79 -0.32 11.37
CA THR A 74 10.69 -0.21 12.51
C THR A 74 11.57 -1.46 12.61
N ARG A 75 12.53 -1.44 13.55
CA ARG A 75 13.43 -2.57 13.80
C ARG A 75 12.67 -3.85 14.16
N ASN A 76 11.47 -3.72 14.71
CA ASN A 76 10.64 -4.87 15.06
C ASN A 76 9.76 -5.31 13.90
N ALA A 77 10.07 -4.85 12.70
CA ALA A 77 9.33 -5.17 11.47
C ALA A 77 7.87 -4.68 11.50
N LYS A 78 7.59 -3.68 12.30
CA LYS A 78 6.26 -3.09 12.36
C LYS A 78 6.10 -2.03 11.28
N VAL A 79 5.08 -2.16 10.44
CA VAL A 79 4.80 -1.18 9.39
C VAL A 79 4.33 0.13 10.01
N MET A 80 4.94 1.23 9.60
CA MET A 80 4.57 2.56 10.06
C MET A 80 3.54 3.16 9.11
N ARG A 81 2.27 2.88 9.37
CA ARG A 81 1.18 3.33 8.48
C ARG A 81 1.09 4.85 8.40
N ARG A 82 1.42 5.55 9.48
CA ARG A 82 1.45 7.01 9.50
C ARG A 82 2.44 7.55 8.46
N VAL A 83 3.61 6.95 8.38
CA VAL A 83 4.64 7.35 7.42
C VAL A 83 4.21 6.98 6.00
N LEU A 84 3.64 5.79 5.83
CA LEU A 84 3.13 5.33 4.55
C LEU A 84 2.07 6.30 3.99
N ARG A 85 1.14 6.69 4.84
CA ARG A 85 0.07 7.61 4.46
C ARG A 85 0.62 8.99 4.10
N ALA A 86 1.53 9.53 4.92
CA ALA A 86 2.13 10.83 4.66
C ALA A 86 2.90 10.82 3.34
N ALA A 87 3.66 9.77 3.07
CA ALA A 87 4.41 9.65 1.83
C ALA A 87 3.48 9.62 0.62
N TYR A 88 2.41 8.83 0.70
CA TYR A 88 1.46 8.73 -0.40
C TYR A 88 0.75 10.07 -0.67
N LEU A 89 0.39 10.78 0.37
CA LEU A 89 -0.32 12.06 0.24
C LEU A 89 0.60 13.25 -0.05
N GLY A 90 1.92 13.03 -0.03
CA GLY A 90 2.88 14.12 -0.26
C GLY A 90 3.03 15.04 0.93
N GLU A 91 2.67 14.58 2.12
CA GLU A 91 2.78 15.34 3.36
C GLU A 91 4.10 15.06 4.05
N PRO A 92 4.56 15.98 4.94
CA PRO A 92 5.76 15.69 5.72
C PRO A 92 5.58 14.45 6.58
N ALA A 93 6.52 13.52 6.49
CA ALA A 93 6.44 12.25 7.22
C ALA A 93 6.90 12.37 8.67
N GLY A 94 7.50 13.50 9.03
CA GLY A 94 8.01 13.71 10.38
C GLY A 94 9.33 12.98 10.62
N ASP A 95 9.54 12.55 11.86
CA ASP A 95 10.78 11.88 12.24
C ASP A 95 10.84 10.46 11.67
N LEU A 96 11.87 10.19 10.87
CA LEU A 96 12.08 8.89 10.24
C LEU A 96 13.18 8.07 10.93
N SER A 97 13.70 8.55 12.08
CA SER A 97 14.82 7.90 12.74
C SER A 97 14.50 6.48 13.24
N ALA A 98 13.23 6.17 13.47
CA ALA A 98 12.82 4.83 13.89
C ALA A 98 12.77 3.82 12.75
N LEU A 99 12.85 4.27 11.50
CA LEU A 99 12.76 3.38 10.34
C LEU A 99 14.10 2.72 10.05
N VAL A 100 14.05 1.42 9.71
CA VAL A 100 15.23 0.71 9.21
C VAL A 100 15.43 0.93 7.71
N ASN A 101 14.39 1.39 7.01
CA ASN A 101 14.42 1.56 5.56
C ASN A 101 13.79 2.90 5.13
N PRO A 102 14.36 4.04 5.58
CA PRO A 102 13.76 5.35 5.26
C PRO A 102 13.72 5.67 3.77
N GLU A 103 14.55 5.05 2.96
CA GLU A 103 14.56 5.24 1.51
C GLU A 103 13.25 4.83 0.84
N VAL A 104 12.47 3.97 1.48
CA VAL A 104 11.17 3.52 0.96
C VAL A 104 10.17 4.68 0.87
N VAL A 105 10.32 5.67 1.74
CA VAL A 105 9.42 6.83 1.74
C VAL A 105 9.45 7.54 0.39
N GLU A 106 10.63 7.73 -0.19
CA GLU A 106 10.73 8.38 -1.49
C GLU A 106 10.14 7.53 -2.61
N ALA A 107 10.32 6.21 -2.53
CA ALA A 107 9.73 5.31 -3.50
C ALA A 107 8.19 5.41 -3.50
N ILE A 108 7.60 5.53 -2.32
CA ILE A 108 6.15 5.64 -2.19
C ILE A 108 5.65 6.99 -2.72
N ARG A 109 6.36 8.08 -2.44
CA ARG A 109 6.02 9.40 -2.98
C ARG A 109 6.03 9.39 -4.50
N THR A 110 7.02 8.74 -5.09
CA THR A 110 7.19 8.64 -6.54
C THR A 110 6.09 7.82 -7.20
N ILE A 111 5.59 6.79 -6.52
CA ILE A 111 4.54 5.92 -7.04
C ILE A 111 3.29 6.73 -7.41
N ARG A 112 2.85 7.60 -6.52
CA ARG A 112 1.66 8.40 -6.77
C ARG A 112 1.84 9.33 -7.97
N SER A 113 2.98 10.00 -8.04
CA SER A 113 3.31 10.90 -9.14
C SER A 113 3.37 10.16 -10.47
N SER A 114 4.01 8.98 -10.49
CA SER A 114 4.11 8.16 -11.70
C SER A 114 2.73 7.69 -12.16
N LYS A 115 1.88 7.29 -11.22
CA LYS A 115 0.54 6.81 -11.53
C LYS A 115 -0.30 7.93 -12.14
N GLU A 116 -0.22 9.12 -11.58
CA GLU A 116 -0.94 10.28 -12.09
C GLU A 116 -0.43 10.68 -13.47
N GLY A 117 0.86 10.57 -13.69
CA GLY A 117 1.45 10.90 -14.98
C GLY A 117 1.05 9.95 -16.10
N VAL A 118 0.66 8.73 -15.77
CA VAL A 118 0.23 7.72 -16.74
C VAL A 118 -1.24 7.89 -17.11
N THR A 119 -2.03 8.36 -16.18
CA THR A 119 -3.45 8.55 -16.43
C THR A 119 -3.77 9.91 -16.99
#